data_9be7c927c6d65e2e60449e91a5ce5766
#
_entry.id   9be7c927c6d65e2e60449e91a5ce5766
#
_cell.length_a   1.000
_cell.length_b   1.000
_cell.length_c   1.000
_cell.angle_alpha   90.00
_cell.angle_beta   90.00
_cell.angle_gamma   90.00
#
_symmetry.space_group_name_H-M   'P 1'
#
loop_
_entity.id
_entity.type
_entity.pdbx_description
1 polymer ?
#
loop_
_entity_poly.entity_id
_entity_poly.type
_entity_poly.pdbx_seq_one_letter_code
_entity_poly.pdbx_strand_id
1 'polypeptide(L)'
;MIIAENLHRSYAIAKKSIEVLHGLSLHIKKGEKVFLCGPSGAGKTTLMYTLAGLEPPQEGSVKINGTDIYSLNMAKRALFLNKTMGFIFQNYMLMPELTAIENASLATAVAGTEATARVKALLERVGLGDRLNHLPNELSGGEQQRVAIARALAHDPSIIFADEPTGNLDSRNGRQILDLLFELADEGGKTLVMVTHDPDIARLGDRVLTIRDGIVQ
;
A
#
# COMPACT_ATOMS: atom_id res chain seq x y z
N MET A 1 -12.54 7.33 1.89
CA MET A 1 -12.20 7.88 3.11
C MET A 1 -12.06 6.82 4.14
N ILE A 2 -10.99 6.90 4.94
CA ILE A 2 -10.66 5.94 5.98
C ILE A 2 -10.92 6.60 7.34
N ILE A 3 -11.68 5.93 8.20
CA ILE A 3 -11.90 6.34 9.59
C ILE A 3 -11.47 5.17 10.45
N ALA A 4 -10.52 5.40 11.34
CA ALA A 4 -10.06 4.47 12.34
C ALA A 4 -10.38 5.02 13.73
N GLU A 5 -10.98 4.20 14.58
CA GLU A 5 -11.43 4.60 15.90
C GLU A 5 -10.91 3.62 16.96
N ASN A 6 -10.18 4.14 17.94
CA ASN A 6 -9.70 3.43 19.12
C ASN A 6 -8.97 2.11 18.82
N LEU A 7 -8.02 2.14 17.87
CA LEU A 7 -7.30 0.95 17.46
C LEU A 7 -6.30 0.49 18.51
N HIS A 8 -6.46 -0.74 19.00
CA HIS A 8 -5.49 -1.43 19.84
C HIS A 8 -4.93 -2.65 19.09
N ARG A 9 -3.61 -2.79 19.06
CA ARG A 9 -2.96 -3.93 18.46
C ARG A 9 -1.75 -4.38 19.26
N SER A 10 -1.74 -5.67 19.63
CA SER A 10 -0.66 -6.30 20.38
C SER A 10 -0.16 -7.55 19.65
N TYR A 11 1.11 -7.87 19.82
CA TYR A 11 1.73 -9.11 19.35
C TYR A 11 2.25 -9.94 20.51
N ALA A 12 2.01 -11.24 20.48
CA ALA A 12 2.59 -12.18 21.40
C ALA A 12 4.00 -12.55 20.96
N ILE A 13 5.02 -12.19 21.73
CA ILE A 13 6.42 -12.57 21.49
C ILE A 13 6.87 -13.42 22.67
N ALA A 14 7.03 -14.72 22.44
CA ALA A 14 7.29 -15.72 23.48
C ALA A 14 6.21 -15.66 24.59
N LYS A 15 6.59 -15.27 25.82
CA LYS A 15 5.68 -15.16 26.98
C LYS A 15 5.19 -13.75 27.27
N LYS A 16 5.54 -12.77 26.41
CA LYS A 16 5.16 -11.36 26.62
C LYS A 16 4.22 -10.91 25.52
N SER A 17 3.23 -10.09 25.88
CA SER A 17 2.43 -9.32 24.94
C SER A 17 3.03 -7.92 24.82
N ILE A 18 3.28 -7.48 23.59
CA ILE A 18 3.76 -6.13 23.31
C ILE A 18 2.64 -5.42 22.57
N GLU A 19 2.07 -4.42 23.20
CA GLU A 19 1.10 -3.54 22.55
C GLU A 19 1.86 -2.57 21.62
N VAL A 20 1.36 -2.41 20.41
CA VAL A 20 1.99 -1.61 19.35
C VAL A 20 1.10 -0.45 18.94
N LEU A 21 -0.22 -0.58 19.00
CA LEU A 21 -1.17 0.51 18.82
C LEU A 21 -1.97 0.70 20.10
N HIS A 22 -2.00 1.93 20.60
CA HIS A 22 -2.50 2.27 21.93
C HIS A 22 -3.74 3.18 21.83
N GLY A 23 -4.89 2.67 21.37
CA GLY A 23 -6.13 3.44 21.24
C GLY A 23 -6.07 4.50 20.14
N LEU A 24 -5.34 4.22 19.06
CA LEU A 24 -5.08 5.16 17.98
C LEU A 24 -6.34 5.45 17.18
N SER A 25 -6.63 6.74 16.95
CA SER A 25 -7.74 7.18 16.11
C SER A 25 -7.24 8.16 15.05
N LEU A 26 -7.74 8.02 13.81
CA LEU A 26 -7.43 8.93 12.72
C LEU A 26 -8.53 8.96 11.65
N HIS A 27 -8.48 10.00 10.83
CA HIS A 27 -9.35 10.16 9.67
C HIS A 27 -8.52 10.60 8.47
N ILE A 28 -8.63 9.89 7.35
CA ILE A 28 -8.01 10.22 6.06
C ILE A 28 -9.12 10.56 5.06
N LYS A 29 -9.03 11.72 4.42
CA LYS A 29 -10.01 12.20 3.45
C LYS A 29 -9.79 11.53 2.09
N LYS A 30 -10.81 11.55 1.24
CA LYS A 30 -10.70 11.07 -0.14
C LYS A 30 -9.74 11.96 -0.93
N GLY A 31 -8.84 11.35 -1.69
CA GLY A 31 -7.81 12.03 -2.49
C GLY A 31 -6.66 12.59 -1.67
N GLU A 32 -6.61 12.38 -0.34
CA GLU A 32 -5.54 12.87 0.52
C GLU A 32 -4.30 11.98 0.40
N LYS A 33 -3.12 12.59 0.29
CA LYS A 33 -1.81 11.93 0.40
C LYS A 33 -1.30 12.05 1.83
N VAL A 34 -1.39 10.96 2.60
CA VAL A 34 -1.00 10.90 4.02
C VAL A 34 0.26 10.08 4.20
N PHE A 35 1.25 10.63 4.89
CA PHE A 35 2.50 9.97 5.18
C PHE A 35 2.56 9.57 6.65
N LEU A 36 2.88 8.31 6.90
CA LEU A 36 3.09 7.75 8.24
C LEU A 36 4.58 7.77 8.54
N CYS A 37 4.99 8.61 9.45
CA CYS A 37 6.39 8.80 9.85
C CYS A 37 6.61 8.40 11.30
N GLY A 38 7.88 8.24 11.70
CA GLY A 38 8.27 7.91 13.06
C GLY A 38 9.46 6.95 13.10
N PRO A 39 10.03 6.71 14.29
CA PRO A 39 11.18 5.83 14.45
C PRO A 39 10.85 4.38 14.07
N SER A 40 11.89 3.57 13.86
CA SER A 40 11.70 2.12 13.66
C SER A 40 11.02 1.50 14.89
N GLY A 41 10.09 0.58 14.65
CA GLY A 41 9.31 -0.05 15.73
C GLY A 41 8.16 0.79 16.30
N ALA A 42 7.92 2.02 15.84
CA ALA A 42 6.84 2.88 16.34
C ALA A 42 5.42 2.41 16.00
N GLY A 43 5.26 1.35 15.18
CA GLY A 43 3.95 0.81 14.79
C GLY A 43 3.42 1.29 13.44
N LYS A 44 4.24 1.97 12.60
CA LYS A 44 3.81 2.51 11.29
C LYS A 44 3.24 1.44 10.35
N THR A 45 3.99 0.37 10.10
CA THR A 45 3.58 -0.76 9.25
C THR A 45 2.38 -1.48 9.85
N THR A 46 2.35 -1.69 11.18
CA THR A 46 1.19 -2.26 11.88
C THR A 46 -0.06 -1.41 11.67
N LEU A 47 0.05 -0.09 11.85
CA LEU A 47 -1.07 0.82 11.59
C LEU A 47 -1.53 0.72 10.12
N MET A 48 -0.60 0.79 9.17
CA MET A 48 -0.93 0.71 7.75
C MET A 48 -1.62 -0.62 7.41
N TYR A 49 -1.13 -1.76 7.91
CA TYR A 49 -1.74 -3.07 7.68
C TYR A 49 -3.11 -3.19 8.35
N THR A 50 -3.29 -2.56 9.50
CA THR A 50 -4.61 -2.49 10.16
C THR A 50 -5.58 -1.64 9.34
N LEU A 51 -5.17 -0.47 8.84
CA LEU A 51 -6.00 0.36 7.96
C LEU A 51 -6.33 -0.33 6.63
N ALA A 52 -5.40 -1.12 6.10
CA ALA A 52 -5.56 -1.86 4.86
C ALA A 52 -6.36 -3.18 4.99
N GLY A 53 -6.80 -3.54 6.20
CA GLY A 53 -7.59 -4.76 6.42
C GLY A 53 -6.78 -6.06 6.39
N LEU A 54 -5.44 -5.97 6.39
CA LEU A 54 -4.55 -7.13 6.39
C LEU A 54 -4.38 -7.72 7.78
N GLU A 55 -4.37 -6.86 8.81
CA GLU A 55 -4.24 -7.27 10.21
C GLU A 55 -5.38 -6.71 11.06
N PRO A 56 -6.26 -7.55 11.62
CA PRO A 56 -7.36 -7.06 12.46
C PRO A 56 -6.82 -6.48 13.77
N PRO A 57 -7.35 -5.34 14.26
CA PRO A 57 -7.08 -4.86 15.60
C PRO A 57 -7.72 -5.78 16.63
N GLN A 58 -7.24 -5.77 17.89
CA GLN A 58 -7.92 -6.43 19.00
C GLN A 58 -9.15 -5.63 19.47
N GLU A 59 -9.05 -4.30 19.43
CA GLU A 59 -10.13 -3.39 19.75
C GLU A 59 -10.17 -2.24 18.76
N GLY A 60 -11.33 -1.60 18.62
CA GLY A 60 -11.56 -0.51 17.70
C GLY A 60 -12.16 -0.94 16.38
N SER A 61 -12.27 -0.01 15.45
CA SER A 61 -12.87 -0.24 14.14
C SER A 61 -12.14 0.51 13.02
N VAL A 62 -12.22 -0.04 11.80
CA VAL A 62 -11.75 0.65 10.58
C VAL A 62 -12.89 0.68 9.58
N LYS A 63 -13.35 1.88 9.25
CA LYS A 63 -14.38 2.10 8.23
C LYS A 63 -13.75 2.69 6.97
N ILE A 64 -14.05 2.08 5.83
CA ILE A 64 -13.61 2.54 4.51
C ILE A 64 -14.82 2.80 3.65
N ASN A 65 -14.98 4.05 3.20
CA ASN A 65 -16.18 4.51 2.49
C ASN A 65 -17.49 4.14 3.23
N GLY A 66 -17.49 4.24 4.57
CA GLY A 66 -18.61 3.91 5.43
C GLY A 66 -18.77 2.42 5.77
N THR A 67 -18.02 1.52 5.16
CA THR A 67 -18.05 0.08 5.46
C THR A 67 -17.03 -0.26 6.52
N ASP A 68 -17.46 -0.85 7.64
CA ASP A 68 -16.56 -1.45 8.62
C ASP A 68 -15.98 -2.75 8.05
N ILE A 69 -14.68 -2.71 7.73
CA ILE A 69 -14.02 -3.81 7.02
C ILE A 69 -13.84 -5.06 7.89
N TYR A 70 -13.77 -4.90 9.21
CA TYR A 70 -13.59 -6.01 10.13
C TYR A 70 -14.90 -6.66 10.57
N SER A 71 -16.06 -6.02 10.33
CA SER A 71 -17.37 -6.65 10.46
C SER A 71 -17.70 -7.61 9.32
N LEU A 72 -16.96 -7.51 8.19
CA LEU A 72 -17.15 -8.39 7.04
C LEU A 72 -16.52 -9.77 7.30
N ASN A 73 -17.19 -10.83 6.85
CA ASN A 73 -16.54 -12.14 6.80
C ASN A 73 -15.34 -12.13 5.84
N MET A 74 -14.44 -13.10 5.98
CA MET A 74 -13.17 -13.15 5.25
C MET A 74 -13.35 -13.02 3.73
N ALA A 75 -14.30 -13.72 3.12
CA ALA A 75 -14.51 -13.69 1.68
C ALA A 75 -15.02 -12.32 1.20
N LYS A 76 -16.00 -11.72 1.90
CA LYS A 76 -16.52 -10.39 1.58
C LYS A 76 -15.45 -9.32 1.78
N ARG A 77 -14.65 -9.44 2.85
CA ARG A 77 -13.53 -8.53 3.11
C ARG A 77 -12.49 -8.62 1.99
N ALA A 78 -12.06 -9.81 1.60
CA ALA A 78 -11.08 -9.98 0.53
C ALA A 78 -11.56 -9.35 -0.79
N LEU A 79 -12.82 -9.55 -1.18
CA LEU A 79 -13.39 -8.92 -2.37
C LEU A 79 -13.47 -7.39 -2.24
N PHE A 80 -13.85 -6.89 -1.07
CA PHE A 80 -13.91 -5.45 -0.81
C PHE A 80 -12.52 -4.80 -0.91
N LEU A 81 -11.50 -5.42 -0.30
CA LEU A 81 -10.12 -4.95 -0.33
C LEU A 81 -9.58 -4.98 -1.77
N ASN A 82 -9.76 -6.10 -2.47
CA ASN A 82 -9.33 -6.23 -3.86
C ASN A 82 -9.97 -5.17 -4.77
N LYS A 83 -11.23 -4.81 -4.56
CA LYS A 83 -11.93 -3.78 -5.35
C LYS A 83 -11.48 -2.35 -5.00
N THR A 84 -11.04 -2.12 -3.75
CA THR A 84 -10.92 -0.77 -3.19
C THR A 84 -9.48 -0.32 -3.06
N MET A 85 -8.54 -1.25 -2.87
CA MET A 85 -7.16 -0.97 -2.46
C MET A 85 -6.13 -1.57 -3.39
N GLY A 86 -5.07 -0.79 -3.67
CA GLY A 86 -3.81 -1.27 -4.22
C GLY A 86 -2.73 -1.26 -3.15
N PHE A 87 -1.83 -2.23 -3.17
CA PHE A 87 -0.75 -2.34 -2.20
C PHE A 87 0.61 -2.41 -2.87
N ILE A 88 1.55 -1.56 -2.42
CA ILE A 88 2.93 -1.50 -2.88
C ILE A 88 3.81 -1.80 -1.68
N PHE A 89 4.59 -2.88 -1.76
CA PHE A 89 5.47 -3.35 -0.69
C PHE A 89 6.92 -2.92 -0.92
N GLN A 90 7.68 -2.76 0.14
CA GLN A 90 9.10 -2.45 0.10
C GLN A 90 9.90 -3.52 -0.67
N ASN A 91 9.58 -4.81 -0.49
CA ASN A 91 10.23 -5.95 -1.15
C ASN A 91 9.50 -6.39 -2.43
N TYR A 92 8.81 -5.48 -3.11
CA TYR A 92 8.08 -5.71 -4.36
C TYR A 92 7.01 -6.80 -4.29
N MET A 93 7.25 -7.91 -3.59
CA MET A 93 6.37 -9.07 -3.45
C MET A 93 5.88 -9.60 -4.80
N LEU A 94 6.79 -9.68 -5.79
CA LEU A 94 6.51 -10.31 -7.06
C LEU A 94 6.63 -11.83 -6.94
N MET A 95 5.75 -12.53 -7.65
CA MET A 95 5.82 -13.98 -7.79
C MET A 95 6.95 -14.33 -8.76
N PRO A 96 7.99 -15.07 -8.32
CA PRO A 96 9.20 -15.26 -9.11
C PRO A 96 8.98 -16.12 -10.37
N GLU A 97 7.91 -16.93 -10.39
CA GLU A 97 7.53 -17.81 -11.51
C GLU A 97 6.67 -17.09 -12.56
N LEU A 98 6.21 -15.88 -12.29
CA LEU A 98 5.35 -15.10 -13.17
C LEU A 98 6.13 -13.98 -13.84
N THR A 99 5.83 -13.74 -15.10
CA THR A 99 6.35 -12.61 -15.87
C THR A 99 5.84 -11.26 -15.32
N ALA A 100 6.40 -10.14 -15.82
CA ALA A 100 5.96 -8.80 -15.42
C ALA A 100 4.46 -8.57 -15.67
N ILE A 101 3.96 -8.98 -16.84
CA ILE A 101 2.55 -8.82 -17.17
C ILE A 101 1.65 -9.73 -16.32
N GLU A 102 2.07 -10.95 -16.04
CA GLU A 102 1.32 -11.87 -15.19
C GLU A 102 1.28 -11.39 -13.74
N ASN A 103 2.42 -10.92 -13.19
CA ASN A 103 2.47 -10.29 -11.87
C ASN A 103 1.54 -9.08 -11.79
N ALA A 104 1.58 -8.19 -12.78
CA ALA A 104 0.72 -7.01 -12.80
C ALA A 104 -0.77 -7.38 -12.94
N SER A 105 -1.09 -8.52 -13.55
CA SER A 105 -2.46 -9.00 -13.75
C SER A 105 -3.08 -9.69 -12.53
N LEU A 106 -2.30 -10.04 -11.50
CA LEU A 106 -2.78 -10.82 -10.34
C LEU A 106 -4.03 -10.22 -9.67
N ALA A 107 -4.04 -8.91 -9.47
CA ALA A 107 -5.17 -8.24 -8.81
C ALA A 107 -6.47 -8.33 -9.63
N THR A 108 -6.37 -8.24 -10.96
CA THR A 108 -7.53 -8.36 -11.87
C THR A 108 -7.97 -9.81 -12.05
N ALA A 109 -7.04 -10.76 -12.03
CA ALA A 109 -7.35 -12.19 -12.07
C ALA A 109 -8.13 -12.63 -10.83
N VAL A 110 -7.73 -12.16 -9.63
CA VAL A 110 -8.46 -12.41 -8.38
C VAL A 110 -9.87 -11.81 -8.42
N ALA A 111 -10.04 -10.65 -9.07
CA ALA A 111 -11.36 -10.04 -9.27
C ALA A 111 -12.22 -10.74 -10.32
N GLY A 112 -11.69 -11.72 -11.05
CA GLY A 112 -12.38 -12.39 -12.18
C GLY A 112 -12.63 -11.46 -13.37
N THR A 113 -11.81 -10.42 -13.55
CA THR A 113 -11.95 -9.44 -14.64
C THR A 113 -10.81 -9.59 -15.65
N GLU A 114 -11.17 -9.67 -16.94
CA GLU A 114 -10.17 -9.58 -18.01
C GLU A 114 -9.76 -8.11 -18.20
N ALA A 115 -8.55 -7.77 -17.77
CA ALA A 115 -8.01 -6.42 -17.88
C ALA A 115 -6.65 -6.39 -18.60
N THR A 116 -6.35 -7.37 -19.44
CA THR A 116 -5.05 -7.52 -20.12
C THR A 116 -4.60 -6.26 -20.86
N ALA A 117 -5.51 -5.64 -21.60
CA ALA A 117 -5.20 -4.40 -22.34
C ALA A 117 -4.85 -3.24 -21.38
N ARG A 118 -5.57 -3.11 -20.25
CA ARG A 118 -5.30 -2.10 -19.22
C ARG A 118 -3.96 -2.35 -18.52
N VAL A 119 -3.68 -3.60 -18.14
CA VAL A 119 -2.42 -3.99 -17.49
C VAL A 119 -1.25 -3.70 -18.41
N LYS A 120 -1.36 -4.05 -19.71
CA LYS A 120 -0.34 -3.76 -20.70
C LYS A 120 -0.11 -2.25 -20.82
N ALA A 121 -1.15 -1.46 -20.96
CA ALA A 121 -1.05 0.01 -21.03
C ALA A 121 -0.40 0.61 -19.76
N LEU A 122 -0.71 0.07 -18.57
CA LEU A 122 -0.05 0.48 -17.33
C LEU A 122 1.44 0.15 -17.33
N LEU A 123 1.82 -1.06 -17.77
CA LEU A 123 3.23 -1.45 -17.87
C LEU A 123 3.99 -0.60 -18.87
N GLU A 124 3.40 -0.30 -20.03
CA GLU A 124 3.97 0.65 -21.00
C GLU A 124 4.15 2.04 -20.38
N ARG A 125 3.15 2.52 -19.66
CA ARG A 125 3.17 3.83 -18.98
C ARG A 125 4.25 3.93 -17.90
N VAL A 126 4.50 2.85 -17.15
CA VAL A 126 5.59 2.81 -16.18
C VAL A 126 6.95 2.51 -16.82
N GLY A 127 7.05 2.48 -18.15
CA GLY A 127 8.29 2.30 -18.91
C GLY A 127 8.76 0.86 -19.03
N LEU A 128 7.84 -0.11 -18.99
CA LEU A 128 8.12 -1.56 -19.07
C LEU A 128 7.52 -2.23 -20.31
N GLY A 129 7.20 -1.47 -21.36
CA GLY A 129 6.61 -2.01 -22.59
C GLY A 129 7.45 -3.13 -23.23
N ASP A 130 8.78 -3.01 -23.20
CA ASP A 130 9.71 -4.02 -23.74
C ASP A 130 10.08 -5.13 -22.72
N ARG A 131 9.49 -5.11 -21.52
CA ARG A 131 9.78 -6.02 -20.41
C ARG A 131 8.61 -6.92 -20.02
N LEU A 132 7.51 -6.91 -20.75
CA LEU A 132 6.26 -7.58 -20.38
C LEU A 132 6.44 -9.07 -20.02
N ASN A 133 7.30 -9.77 -20.76
CA ASN A 133 7.54 -11.20 -20.61
C ASN A 133 8.77 -11.55 -19.78
N HIS A 134 9.44 -10.57 -19.15
CA HIS A 134 10.58 -10.83 -18.29
C HIS A 134 10.12 -11.35 -16.92
N LEU A 135 10.87 -12.28 -16.36
CA LEU A 135 10.73 -12.75 -14.99
C LEU A 135 11.34 -11.74 -14.01
N PRO A 136 10.93 -11.72 -12.73
CA PRO A 136 11.47 -10.80 -11.73
C PRO A 136 13.00 -10.81 -11.60
N ASN A 137 13.65 -11.97 -11.76
CA ASN A 137 15.09 -12.10 -11.68
C ASN A 137 15.83 -11.52 -12.92
N GLU A 138 15.13 -11.18 -13.98
CA GLU A 138 15.64 -10.52 -15.18
C GLU A 138 15.44 -9.00 -15.13
N LEU A 139 14.81 -8.48 -14.07
CA LEU A 139 14.48 -7.08 -13.86
C LEU A 139 15.34 -6.48 -12.75
N SER A 140 15.78 -5.23 -12.96
CA SER A 140 16.38 -4.42 -11.90
C SER A 140 15.39 -4.13 -10.78
N GLY A 141 15.87 -3.74 -9.59
CA GLY A 141 15.00 -3.39 -8.46
C GLY A 141 13.99 -2.28 -8.79
N GLY A 142 14.41 -1.27 -9.55
CA GLY A 142 13.51 -0.20 -10.01
C GLY A 142 12.45 -0.70 -11.01
N GLU A 143 12.80 -1.64 -11.91
CA GLU A 143 11.83 -2.27 -12.82
C GLU A 143 10.85 -3.16 -12.06
N GLN A 144 11.32 -3.93 -11.07
CA GLN A 144 10.46 -4.73 -10.20
C GLN A 144 9.46 -3.86 -9.44
N GLN A 145 9.90 -2.71 -8.91
CA GLN A 145 9.01 -1.76 -8.24
C GLN A 145 7.97 -1.17 -9.19
N ARG A 146 8.34 -0.88 -10.45
CA ARG A 146 7.39 -0.43 -11.47
C ARG A 146 6.34 -1.50 -11.79
N VAL A 147 6.71 -2.79 -11.82
CA VAL A 147 5.73 -3.90 -11.92
C VAL A 147 4.81 -3.93 -10.71
N ALA A 148 5.34 -3.76 -9.49
CA ALA A 148 4.52 -3.73 -8.27
C ALA A 148 3.53 -2.55 -8.26
N ILE A 149 3.92 -1.38 -8.76
CA ILE A 149 3.04 -0.23 -8.95
C ILE A 149 1.95 -0.54 -9.99
N ALA A 150 2.31 -1.10 -11.14
CA ALA A 150 1.33 -1.49 -12.15
C ALA A 150 0.33 -2.51 -11.60
N ARG A 151 0.79 -3.52 -10.86
CA ARG A 151 -0.06 -4.49 -10.16
C ARG A 151 -1.05 -3.82 -9.19
N ALA A 152 -0.55 -2.89 -8.38
CA ALA A 152 -1.38 -2.18 -7.40
C ALA A 152 -2.47 -1.32 -8.07
N LEU A 153 -2.26 -0.84 -9.30
CA LEU A 153 -3.18 0.03 -10.03
C LEU A 153 -4.04 -0.69 -11.08
N ALA A 154 -3.76 -1.97 -11.36
CA ALA A 154 -4.37 -2.73 -12.44
C ALA A 154 -5.91 -2.76 -12.40
N HIS A 155 -6.49 -2.85 -11.21
CA HIS A 155 -7.93 -2.94 -10.95
C HIS A 155 -8.58 -1.58 -10.59
N ASP A 156 -7.85 -0.45 -10.77
CA ASP A 156 -8.30 0.91 -10.50
C ASP A 156 -8.77 1.18 -9.06
N PRO A 157 -7.92 0.93 -8.06
CA PRO A 157 -8.29 1.13 -6.67
C PRO A 157 -8.52 2.62 -6.37
N SER A 158 -9.37 2.90 -5.37
CA SER A 158 -9.56 4.26 -4.85
C SER A 158 -8.54 4.65 -3.78
N ILE A 159 -7.84 3.66 -3.20
CA ILE A 159 -6.85 3.84 -2.14
C ILE A 159 -5.58 3.07 -2.51
N ILE A 160 -4.43 3.69 -2.33
CA ILE A 160 -3.11 3.09 -2.48
C ILE A 160 -2.42 3.10 -1.13
N PHE A 161 -1.98 1.92 -0.67
CA PHE A 161 -1.09 1.78 0.46
C PHE A 161 0.32 1.49 -0.06
N ALA A 162 1.33 2.20 0.44
CA ALA A 162 2.73 2.03 0.03
C ALA A 162 3.64 1.94 1.27
N ASP A 163 4.24 0.78 1.49
CA ASP A 163 5.16 0.53 2.59
C ASP A 163 6.59 0.73 2.10
N GLU A 164 7.19 1.86 2.46
CA GLU A 164 8.56 2.25 2.07
C GLU A 164 8.90 1.94 0.60
N PRO A 165 8.12 2.46 -0.37
CA PRO A 165 8.17 2.00 -1.77
C PRO A 165 9.51 2.25 -2.47
N THR A 166 10.42 2.98 -1.85
CA THR A 166 11.77 3.30 -2.37
C THR A 166 12.90 2.81 -1.48
N GLY A 167 12.59 2.12 -0.38
CA GLY A 167 13.57 1.73 0.63
C GLY A 167 14.69 0.81 0.13
N ASN A 168 14.48 0.10 -0.98
CA ASN A 168 15.46 -0.81 -1.58
C ASN A 168 16.09 -0.24 -2.87
N LEU A 169 15.90 1.05 -3.16
CA LEU A 169 16.38 1.71 -4.38
C LEU A 169 17.43 2.76 -4.03
N ASP A 170 18.34 3.01 -4.96
CA ASP A 170 19.18 4.18 -4.88
C ASP A 170 18.37 5.48 -5.01
N SER A 171 18.93 6.59 -4.57
CA SER A 171 18.22 7.88 -4.47
C SER A 171 17.66 8.38 -5.81
N ARG A 172 18.34 8.12 -6.93
CA ARG A 172 17.88 8.56 -8.25
C ARG A 172 16.67 7.72 -8.72
N ASN A 173 16.77 6.40 -8.64
CA ASN A 173 15.68 5.51 -8.98
C ASN A 173 14.50 5.69 -8.01
N GLY A 174 14.78 5.86 -6.71
CA GLY A 174 13.77 6.14 -5.70
C GLY A 174 12.94 7.39 -6.04
N ARG A 175 13.60 8.50 -6.44
CA ARG A 175 12.89 9.72 -6.84
C ARG A 175 11.98 9.50 -8.04
N GLN A 176 12.45 8.82 -9.07
CA GLN A 176 11.64 8.51 -10.26
C GLN A 176 10.40 7.66 -9.93
N ILE A 177 10.54 6.70 -9.00
CA ILE A 177 9.43 5.87 -8.52
C ILE A 177 8.40 6.70 -7.77
N LEU A 178 8.82 7.64 -6.92
CA LEU A 178 7.91 8.52 -6.18
C LEU A 178 7.16 9.46 -7.12
N ASP A 179 7.86 10.11 -8.04
CA ASP A 179 7.26 11.03 -9.01
C ASP A 179 6.21 10.29 -9.85
N LEU A 180 6.51 9.09 -10.33
CA LEU A 180 5.57 8.23 -11.05
C LEU A 180 4.35 7.85 -10.20
N LEU A 181 4.57 7.45 -8.94
CA LEU A 181 3.49 7.06 -8.05
C LEU A 181 2.54 8.23 -7.74
N PHE A 182 3.10 9.42 -7.52
CA PHE A 182 2.30 10.62 -7.28
C PHE A 182 1.50 11.03 -8.52
N GLU A 183 2.12 11.03 -9.70
CA GLU A 183 1.43 11.29 -10.97
C GLU A 183 0.22 10.35 -11.14
N LEU A 184 0.42 9.04 -10.98
CA LEU A 184 -0.63 8.04 -11.13
C LEU A 184 -1.73 8.14 -10.06
N ALA A 185 -1.37 8.57 -8.85
CA ALA A 185 -2.34 8.81 -7.77
C ALA A 185 -3.16 10.07 -8.03
N ASP A 186 -2.53 11.17 -8.44
CA ASP A 186 -3.17 12.46 -8.69
C ASP A 186 -4.15 12.39 -9.87
N GLU A 187 -3.76 11.81 -10.99
CA GLU A 187 -4.62 11.64 -12.15
C GLU A 187 -5.91 10.86 -11.85
N GLY A 188 -5.82 9.86 -10.98
CA GLY A 188 -6.96 9.06 -10.55
C GLY A 188 -7.75 9.66 -9.37
N GLY A 189 -7.32 10.78 -8.79
CA GLY A 189 -7.88 11.34 -7.56
C GLY A 189 -7.84 10.33 -6.41
N LYS A 190 -6.79 9.51 -6.34
CA LYS A 190 -6.65 8.39 -5.41
C LYS A 190 -6.15 8.87 -4.05
N THR A 191 -6.63 8.23 -3.01
CA THR A 191 -6.07 8.40 -1.66
C THR A 191 -4.78 7.61 -1.55
N LEU A 192 -3.69 8.23 -1.08
CA LEU A 192 -2.40 7.58 -0.89
C LEU A 192 -2.04 7.57 0.60
N VAL A 193 -1.77 6.39 1.14
CA VAL A 193 -1.22 6.22 2.49
C VAL A 193 0.16 5.60 2.36
N MET A 194 1.20 6.33 2.72
CA MET A 194 2.58 5.89 2.55
C MET A 194 3.33 5.86 3.88
N VAL A 195 4.03 4.78 4.15
CA VAL A 195 5.05 4.73 5.22
C VAL A 195 6.38 5.18 4.64
N THR A 196 7.05 6.09 5.35
CA THR A 196 8.43 6.47 5.04
C THR A 196 9.16 6.88 6.31
N HIS A 197 10.47 6.65 6.32
CA HIS A 197 11.37 7.19 7.33
C HIS A 197 12.14 8.43 6.84
N ASP A 198 11.99 8.80 5.57
CA ASP A 198 12.62 9.96 4.95
C ASP A 198 11.72 11.21 5.14
N PRO A 199 12.21 12.24 5.90
CA PRO A 199 11.44 13.46 6.14
C PRO A 199 11.22 14.30 4.88
N ASP A 200 12.11 14.21 3.88
CA ASP A 200 11.97 14.97 2.63
C ASP A 200 10.88 14.37 1.75
N ILE A 201 10.77 13.05 1.74
CA ILE A 201 9.64 12.36 1.09
C ILE A 201 8.34 12.70 1.80
N ALA A 202 8.32 12.69 3.13
CA ALA A 202 7.11 12.98 3.91
C ALA A 202 6.52 14.37 3.63
N ARG A 203 7.37 15.37 3.34
CA ARG A 203 6.94 16.74 2.99
C ARG A 203 6.21 16.86 1.64
N LEU A 204 6.25 15.82 0.82
CA LEU A 204 5.55 15.79 -0.47
C LEU A 204 4.07 15.42 -0.33
N GLY A 205 3.63 14.99 0.85
CA GLY A 205 2.24 14.67 1.15
C GLY A 205 1.42 15.88 1.56
N ASP A 206 0.10 15.72 1.56
CA ASP A 206 -0.84 16.74 2.06
C ASP A 206 -0.81 16.80 3.60
N ARG A 207 -0.48 15.66 4.24
CA ARG A 207 -0.39 15.55 5.70
C ARG A 207 0.59 14.47 6.14
N VAL A 208 1.33 14.79 7.20
CA VAL A 208 2.22 13.84 7.88
C VAL A 208 1.59 13.48 9.23
N LEU A 209 1.49 12.18 9.50
CA LEU A 209 1.12 11.62 10.79
C LEU A 209 2.36 11.04 11.43
N THR A 210 2.84 11.65 12.48
CA THR A 210 3.98 11.14 13.24
C THR A 210 3.49 10.12 14.25
N ILE A 211 4.00 8.88 14.14
CA ILE A 211 3.67 7.80 15.08
C ILE A 211 4.85 7.64 16.03
N ARG A 212 4.55 7.71 17.32
CA ARG A 212 5.51 7.49 18.37
C ARG A 212 4.87 6.66 19.49
N ASP A 213 5.53 5.59 19.86
CA ASP A 213 5.06 4.66 20.89
C ASP A 213 3.58 4.26 20.73
N GLY A 214 3.19 3.93 19.47
CA GLY A 214 1.84 3.47 19.14
C GLY A 214 0.73 4.55 19.14
N ILE A 215 1.11 5.82 19.23
CA ILE A 215 0.18 6.97 19.27
C ILE A 215 0.50 7.90 18.09
N VAL A 216 -0.54 8.55 17.50
CA VAL A 216 -0.38 9.64 16.53
C VAL A 216 -0.19 10.96 17.29
N GLN A 217 0.87 11.69 16.92
CA GLN A 217 1.18 13.02 17.43
C GLN A 217 0.81 14.12 16.43
#